data_bc6acffcc59c5e83157d3ed4882b86ec
#
_entry.id   bc6acffcc59c5e83157d3ed4882b86ec
#
_cell.length_a   1.000
_cell.length_b   1.000
_cell.length_c   1.000
_cell.angle_alpha   90.00
_cell.angle_beta   90.00
_cell.angle_gamma   90.00
#
_symmetry.space_group_name_H-M   'P 1'
#
loop_
_entity.id
_entity.type
_entity.pdbx_description
1 polymer ?
#
loop_
_entity_poly.entity_id
_entity_poly.type
_entity_poly.pdbx_seq_one_letter_code
_entity_poly.pdbx_strand_id
1 'polypeptide(L)'
;GCVPPVLAAAGHGLHVFCEKPIALSFEDCREMVDACRDNHVVFMAGHVMNFFRGVRKAKELIGQGVIGDILYCHGARNAWEGTGASETWKKTRSKSGGHLYHHIHELDCVQFLMGGCPETVTMAGGNAAHRDDRFGDEDDMLFITMEYPDRRYAVLEYGSAFRWQEHYLLIQGTRGAIKIDMCSCGMTLKTGEKEEHFLVHRTKEEDDDRTRIYRETERDNGNQFGRPGRKPFLWLQGIMDEEMEFLNNVLHGAPVTDEFLPLLTGEAARNSIATADACTLSLKEDRKVKLSEIMK
;
A
#
# COMPACT_ATOMS: atom_id res chain seq x y z
N GLY A 1 -12.55 -10.87 -12.06
CA GLY A 1 -11.63 -9.73 -12.10
C GLY A 1 -12.37 -8.41 -12.29
N CYS A 2 -11.72 -7.30 -12.02
CA CYS A 2 -12.31 -5.96 -12.11
C CYS A 2 -12.36 -5.43 -13.56
N VAL A 3 -11.65 -6.03 -14.51
CA VAL A 3 -11.54 -5.52 -15.90
C VAL A 3 -12.89 -5.33 -16.58
N PRO A 4 -13.78 -6.35 -16.75
CA PRO A 4 -15.00 -6.15 -17.49
C PRO A 4 -15.93 -5.05 -16.94
N PRO A 5 -16.19 -4.96 -15.62
CA PRO A 5 -17.02 -3.88 -15.08
C PRO A 5 -16.38 -2.49 -15.22
N VAL A 6 -15.07 -2.37 -15.13
CA VAL A 6 -14.37 -1.08 -15.32
C VAL A 6 -14.47 -0.62 -16.77
N LEU A 7 -14.21 -1.50 -17.74
CA LEU A 7 -14.35 -1.18 -19.17
C LEU A 7 -15.78 -0.75 -19.51
N ALA A 8 -16.77 -1.45 -18.99
CA ALA A 8 -18.18 -1.10 -19.19
C ALA A 8 -18.50 0.27 -18.59
N ALA A 9 -18.08 0.55 -17.36
CA ALA A 9 -18.29 1.84 -16.71
C ALA A 9 -17.64 2.98 -17.49
N ALA A 10 -16.37 2.83 -17.87
CA ALA A 10 -15.64 3.82 -18.66
C ALA A 10 -16.32 4.10 -20.00
N GLY A 11 -16.74 3.04 -20.73
CA GLY A 11 -17.46 3.17 -21.99
C GLY A 11 -18.82 3.88 -21.89
N HIS A 12 -19.40 3.95 -20.69
CA HIS A 12 -20.61 4.72 -20.41
C HIS A 12 -20.33 6.11 -19.81
N GLY A 13 -19.06 6.54 -19.76
CA GLY A 13 -18.67 7.84 -19.22
C GLY A 13 -18.76 7.95 -17.70
N LEU A 14 -18.74 6.82 -16.98
CA LEU A 14 -18.80 6.79 -15.53
C LEU A 14 -17.41 6.83 -14.93
N HIS A 15 -17.23 7.65 -13.88
CA HIS A 15 -16.03 7.62 -13.06
C HIS A 15 -15.91 6.31 -12.30
N VAL A 16 -14.68 5.85 -12.07
CA VAL A 16 -14.40 4.55 -11.45
C VAL A 16 -13.60 4.75 -10.15
N PHE A 17 -14.11 4.18 -9.07
CA PHE A 17 -13.33 3.88 -7.87
C PHE A 17 -13.10 2.37 -7.82
N CYS A 18 -11.84 1.96 -7.81
CA CYS A 18 -11.48 0.54 -7.85
C CYS A 18 -10.69 0.13 -6.61
N GLU A 19 -11.26 -0.78 -5.83
CA GLU A 19 -10.61 -1.34 -4.66
C GLU A 19 -9.38 -2.20 -5.01
N LYS A 20 -8.44 -2.25 -4.07
CA LYS A 20 -7.21 -3.02 -4.22
C LYS A 20 -7.41 -4.53 -3.91
N PRO A 21 -6.60 -5.42 -4.49
CA PRO A 21 -5.65 -5.13 -5.57
C PRO A 21 -6.40 -4.78 -6.85
N ILE A 22 -5.95 -3.73 -7.50
CA ILE A 22 -6.61 -3.21 -8.71
C ILE A 22 -6.68 -4.27 -9.81
N ALA A 23 -5.58 -4.99 -9.97
CA ALA A 23 -5.44 -6.12 -10.90
C ALA A 23 -4.43 -7.13 -10.35
N LEU A 24 -4.34 -8.29 -10.98
CA LEU A 24 -3.33 -9.31 -10.69
C LEU A 24 -2.25 -9.40 -11.79
N SER A 25 -2.29 -8.48 -12.75
CA SER A 25 -1.27 -8.29 -13.78
C SER A 25 -1.22 -6.82 -14.22
N PHE A 26 -0.06 -6.39 -14.67
CA PHE A 26 0.13 -5.05 -15.23
C PHE A 26 -0.73 -4.84 -16.48
N GLU A 27 -0.88 -5.85 -17.31
CA GLU A 27 -1.67 -5.78 -18.53
C GLU A 27 -3.14 -5.48 -18.25
N ASP A 28 -3.75 -6.22 -17.31
CA ASP A 28 -5.13 -5.97 -16.87
C ASP A 28 -5.29 -4.55 -16.28
N CYS A 29 -4.32 -4.12 -15.46
CA CYS A 29 -4.34 -2.79 -14.88
C CYS A 29 -4.22 -1.70 -15.96
N ARG A 30 -3.33 -1.87 -16.91
CA ARG A 30 -3.14 -0.96 -18.04
C ARG A 30 -4.41 -0.84 -18.87
N GLU A 31 -5.06 -1.94 -19.20
CA GLU A 31 -6.31 -1.95 -19.97
C GLU A 31 -7.40 -1.11 -19.28
N MET A 32 -7.58 -1.28 -17.98
CA MET A 32 -8.57 -0.50 -17.20
C MET A 32 -8.24 1.00 -17.18
N VAL A 33 -6.99 1.33 -16.91
CA VAL A 33 -6.53 2.73 -16.82
C VAL A 33 -6.61 3.42 -18.19
N ASP A 34 -6.19 2.74 -19.26
CA ASP A 34 -6.25 3.27 -20.61
C ASP A 34 -7.71 3.49 -21.04
N ALA A 35 -8.62 2.57 -20.74
CA ALA A 35 -10.04 2.74 -21.02
C ALA A 35 -10.63 3.96 -20.31
N CYS A 36 -10.30 4.19 -19.05
CA CYS A 36 -10.77 5.36 -18.31
C CYS A 36 -10.18 6.67 -18.87
N ARG A 37 -8.88 6.67 -19.19
CA ARG A 37 -8.23 7.83 -19.83
C ARG A 37 -8.88 8.17 -21.18
N ASP A 38 -9.09 7.18 -22.03
CA ASP A 38 -9.60 7.37 -23.39
C ASP A 38 -11.06 7.83 -23.40
N ASN A 39 -11.82 7.51 -22.36
CA ASN A 39 -13.17 7.99 -22.13
C ASN A 39 -13.26 9.26 -21.24
N HIS A 40 -12.11 9.87 -20.88
CA HIS A 40 -12.03 11.08 -20.07
C HIS A 40 -12.73 10.97 -18.70
N VAL A 41 -12.69 9.82 -18.08
CA VAL A 41 -13.25 9.57 -16.74
C VAL A 41 -12.15 9.38 -15.72
N VAL A 42 -12.44 9.74 -14.46
CA VAL A 42 -11.53 9.50 -13.34
C VAL A 42 -11.45 8.00 -13.09
N PHE A 43 -10.20 7.51 -12.89
CA PHE A 43 -9.93 6.20 -12.33
C PHE A 43 -9.18 6.35 -11.03
N MET A 44 -9.86 6.21 -9.91
CA MET A 44 -9.23 6.29 -8.59
C MET A 44 -9.00 4.90 -8.01
N ALA A 45 -7.76 4.62 -7.67
CA ALA A 45 -7.38 3.39 -6.98
C ALA A 45 -7.64 3.50 -5.47
N GLY A 46 -8.14 2.45 -4.84
CA GLY A 46 -8.38 2.35 -3.40
C GLY A 46 -7.08 2.21 -2.59
N HIS A 47 -6.14 3.11 -2.79
CA HIS A 47 -4.87 3.17 -2.06
C HIS A 47 -5.02 3.99 -0.77
N VAL A 48 -5.84 3.47 0.13
CA VAL A 48 -6.31 4.15 1.34
C VAL A 48 -5.22 4.67 2.27
N MET A 49 -4.01 4.07 2.28
CA MET A 49 -2.91 4.56 3.12
C MET A 49 -2.42 5.96 2.74
N ASN A 50 -2.63 6.41 1.50
CA ASN A 50 -2.30 7.77 1.09
C ASN A 50 -3.18 8.83 1.79
N PHE A 51 -4.28 8.41 2.40
CA PHE A 51 -5.18 9.26 3.17
C PHE A 51 -4.90 9.27 4.68
N PHE A 52 -3.94 8.47 5.17
CA PHE A 52 -3.46 8.60 6.54
C PHE A 52 -2.85 9.98 6.75
N ARG A 53 -3.32 10.72 7.75
CA ARG A 53 -2.78 12.07 8.01
C ARG A 53 -1.28 12.07 8.25
N GLY A 54 -0.77 11.06 8.95
CA GLY A 54 0.66 10.87 9.14
C GLY A 54 1.42 10.68 7.83
N VAL A 55 0.85 9.93 6.86
CA VAL A 55 1.46 9.75 5.53
C VAL A 55 1.45 11.07 4.73
N ARG A 56 0.32 11.77 4.71
CA ARG A 56 0.24 13.09 4.07
C ARG A 56 1.17 14.11 4.71
N LYS A 57 1.26 14.12 6.06
CA LYS A 57 2.19 14.98 6.77
C LYS A 57 3.66 14.64 6.47
N ALA A 58 3.99 13.36 6.38
CA ALA A 58 5.32 12.93 5.95
C ALA A 58 5.64 13.44 4.53
N LYS A 59 4.70 13.29 3.59
CA LYS A 59 4.87 13.79 2.20
C LYS A 59 5.06 15.31 2.16
N GLU A 60 4.30 16.07 2.93
CA GLU A 60 4.44 17.51 3.09
C GLU A 60 5.84 17.89 3.61
N LEU A 61 6.29 17.25 4.70
CA LEU A 61 7.61 17.51 5.30
C LEU A 61 8.76 17.14 4.35
N ILE A 62 8.61 16.09 3.57
CA ILE A 62 9.54 15.72 2.51
C ILE A 62 9.58 16.81 1.43
N GLY A 63 8.42 17.24 0.94
CA GLY A 63 8.31 18.30 -0.08
C GLY A 63 8.87 19.64 0.38
N GLN A 64 8.77 19.95 1.67
CA GLN A 64 9.39 21.14 2.30
C GLN A 64 10.91 20.97 2.53
N GLY A 65 11.48 19.80 2.25
CA GLY A 65 12.89 19.51 2.45
C GLY A 65 13.33 19.44 3.91
N VAL A 66 12.40 19.22 4.85
CA VAL A 66 12.69 19.18 6.30
C VAL A 66 13.71 18.11 6.65
N ILE A 67 13.61 16.93 6.05
CA ILE A 67 14.56 15.82 6.25
C ILE A 67 15.71 15.82 5.22
N GLY A 68 15.78 16.83 4.35
CA GLY A 68 16.75 16.85 3.24
C GLY A 68 16.38 15.91 2.11
N ASP A 69 17.37 15.46 1.35
CA ASP A 69 17.18 14.49 0.27
C ASP A 69 16.87 13.11 0.84
N ILE A 70 15.86 12.42 0.32
CA ILE A 70 15.55 11.06 0.73
C ILE A 70 16.67 10.13 0.28
N LEU A 71 17.16 9.32 1.20
CA LEU A 71 18.16 8.29 0.96
C LEU A 71 17.53 6.90 0.93
N TYR A 72 16.57 6.66 1.83
CA TYR A 72 16.09 5.33 2.11
C TYR A 72 14.67 5.34 2.68
N CYS A 73 13.86 4.37 2.26
CA CYS A 73 12.57 4.09 2.87
C CYS A 73 12.48 2.61 3.23
N HIS A 74 12.02 2.31 4.45
CA HIS A 74 11.76 0.94 4.89
C HIS A 74 10.31 0.79 5.31
N GLY A 75 9.61 -0.15 4.70
CA GLY A 75 8.28 -0.58 5.10
C GLY A 75 8.29 -2.01 5.63
N ALA A 76 7.65 -2.24 6.76
CA ALA A 76 7.44 -3.57 7.31
C ALA A 76 5.97 -3.80 7.58
N ARG A 77 5.48 -5.00 7.27
CA ARG A 77 4.16 -5.50 7.67
C ARG A 77 4.26 -6.98 8.03
N ASN A 78 4.72 -7.21 9.24
CA ASN A 78 5.11 -8.52 9.75
C ASN A 78 4.20 -8.93 10.90
N ALA A 79 3.71 -10.16 10.86
CA ALA A 79 2.94 -10.75 11.96
C ALA A 79 3.05 -12.27 11.93
N TRP A 80 2.60 -12.92 12.98
CA TRP A 80 2.38 -14.36 12.97
C TRP A 80 0.90 -14.66 12.71
N GLU A 81 0.64 -15.51 11.72
CA GLU A 81 -0.70 -16.03 11.48
C GLU A 81 -0.72 -17.53 11.79
N GLY A 82 -1.66 -17.96 12.62
CA GLY A 82 -1.79 -19.38 13.00
C GLY A 82 -2.41 -20.22 11.89
N THR A 83 -2.08 -21.52 11.87
CA THR A 83 -2.57 -22.50 10.88
C THR A 83 -4.06 -22.85 11.01
N GLY A 84 -4.76 -22.29 11.98
CA GLY A 84 -6.21 -22.51 12.19
C GLY A 84 -7.12 -21.54 11.43
N ALA A 85 -6.57 -20.59 10.69
CA ALA A 85 -7.34 -19.72 9.84
C ALA A 85 -7.89 -20.53 8.65
N SER A 86 -9.20 -20.49 8.45
CA SER A 86 -9.85 -21.15 7.31
C SER A 86 -9.25 -20.64 6.00
N GLU A 87 -9.09 -21.51 5.01
CA GLU A 87 -8.76 -21.12 3.64
C GLU A 87 -9.69 -20.01 3.19
N THR A 88 -9.10 -18.83 2.97
CA THR A 88 -9.81 -17.71 2.36
C THR A 88 -9.29 -17.51 0.95
N TRP A 89 -10.04 -16.82 0.11
CA TRP A 89 -9.56 -16.43 -1.23
C TRP A 89 -8.20 -15.70 -1.17
N LYS A 90 -7.87 -15.05 -0.06
CA LYS A 90 -6.59 -14.34 0.16
C LYS A 90 -5.40 -15.30 0.17
N LYS A 91 -5.60 -16.52 0.70
CA LYS A 91 -4.57 -17.56 0.79
C LYS A 91 -4.36 -18.34 -0.51
N THR A 92 -5.19 -18.10 -1.52
CA THR A 92 -5.11 -18.74 -2.83
C THR A 92 -4.49 -17.76 -3.83
N ARG A 93 -3.23 -18.00 -4.20
CA ARG A 93 -2.45 -17.13 -5.11
C ARG A 93 -3.17 -16.83 -6.41
N SER A 94 -3.82 -17.81 -7.03
CA SER A 94 -4.57 -17.61 -8.26
C SER A 94 -5.78 -16.65 -8.13
N LYS A 95 -6.23 -16.39 -6.89
CA LYS A 95 -7.35 -15.48 -6.61
C LYS A 95 -6.91 -14.13 -6.07
N SER A 96 -5.82 -14.11 -5.28
CA SER A 96 -5.34 -12.92 -4.57
C SER A 96 -4.11 -12.28 -5.20
N GLY A 97 -3.39 -13.00 -6.07
CA GLY A 97 -2.05 -12.65 -6.52
C GLY A 97 -0.95 -13.03 -5.53
N GLY A 98 -1.32 -13.53 -4.34
CA GLY A 98 -0.41 -13.83 -3.24
C GLY A 98 -0.26 -12.66 -2.26
N HIS A 99 0.62 -12.84 -1.28
CA HIS A 99 0.76 -11.93 -0.14
C HIS A 99 1.06 -10.49 -0.57
N LEU A 100 1.94 -10.29 -1.55
CA LEU A 100 2.32 -8.97 -2.03
C LEU A 100 1.14 -8.18 -2.61
N TYR A 101 0.29 -8.82 -3.43
CA TYR A 101 -0.84 -8.12 -4.07
C TYR A 101 -1.95 -7.79 -3.09
N HIS A 102 -2.30 -8.70 -2.19
CA HIS A 102 -3.37 -8.38 -1.25
C HIS A 102 -2.91 -7.42 -0.13
N HIS A 103 -1.60 -7.27 0.08
CA HIS A 103 -0.98 -6.28 0.96
C HIS A 103 -0.24 -5.18 0.19
N ILE A 104 -0.73 -4.78 -0.98
CA ILE A 104 -0.08 -3.80 -1.86
C ILE A 104 0.00 -2.38 -1.28
N HIS A 105 -0.71 -2.09 -0.20
CA HIS A 105 -0.79 -0.77 0.40
C HIS A 105 0.57 -0.18 0.79
N GLU A 106 1.45 -0.96 1.41
CA GLU A 106 2.76 -0.50 1.84
C GLU A 106 3.68 -0.25 0.64
N LEU A 107 3.60 -1.10 -0.39
CA LEU A 107 4.33 -0.90 -1.64
C LEU A 107 3.93 0.43 -2.29
N ASP A 108 2.64 0.67 -2.44
CA ASP A 108 2.11 1.90 -3.01
C ASP A 108 2.50 3.12 -2.16
N CYS A 109 2.34 3.03 -0.85
CA CYS A 109 2.68 4.11 0.07
C CYS A 109 4.18 4.47 0.03
N VAL A 110 5.06 3.47 -0.07
CA VAL A 110 6.50 3.71 -0.27
C VAL A 110 6.74 4.43 -1.59
N GLN A 111 6.12 4.01 -2.70
CA GLN A 111 6.25 4.71 -3.99
C GLN A 111 5.72 6.14 -3.92
N PHE A 112 4.60 6.37 -3.24
CA PHE A 112 4.06 7.71 -3.00
C PHE A 112 5.07 8.60 -2.25
N LEU A 113 5.67 8.11 -1.16
CA LEU A 113 6.64 8.84 -0.36
C LEU A 113 7.96 9.06 -1.12
N MET A 114 8.43 8.07 -1.86
CA MET A 114 9.65 8.14 -2.67
C MET A 114 9.50 8.99 -3.94
N GLY A 115 8.26 9.33 -4.34
CA GLY A 115 7.97 10.18 -5.48
C GLY A 115 7.91 9.45 -6.82
N GLY A 116 7.57 8.16 -6.82
CA GLY A 116 7.36 7.36 -8.03
C GLY A 116 7.81 5.91 -7.88
N CYS A 117 7.81 5.17 -8.98
CA CYS A 117 8.24 3.78 -8.99
C CYS A 117 9.77 3.61 -9.06
N PRO A 118 10.32 2.47 -8.60
CA PRO A 118 11.75 2.18 -8.69
C PRO A 118 12.18 1.89 -10.14
N GLU A 119 13.48 1.96 -10.40
CA GLU A 119 14.07 1.50 -11.67
C GLU A 119 14.22 -0.02 -11.72
N THR A 120 14.63 -0.61 -10.59
CA THR A 120 14.84 -2.06 -10.46
C THR A 120 14.35 -2.57 -9.12
N VAL A 121 13.99 -3.85 -9.12
CA VAL A 121 13.59 -4.57 -7.90
C VAL A 121 14.31 -5.91 -7.79
N THR A 122 14.47 -6.35 -6.56
CA THR A 122 14.86 -7.73 -6.22
C THR A 122 13.93 -8.23 -5.11
N MET A 123 13.37 -9.41 -5.26
CA MET A 123 12.56 -10.06 -4.25
C MET A 123 13.08 -11.45 -3.93
N ALA A 124 13.22 -11.73 -2.64
CA ALA A 124 13.49 -13.06 -2.12
C ALA A 124 12.39 -13.44 -1.11
N GLY A 125 12.18 -14.74 -0.91
CA GLY A 125 11.18 -15.22 0.03
C GLY A 125 10.55 -16.54 -0.38
N GLY A 126 9.39 -16.82 0.16
CA GLY A 126 8.63 -18.03 -0.10
C GLY A 126 7.80 -18.44 1.11
N ASN A 127 7.36 -19.70 1.11
CA ASN A 127 6.66 -20.31 2.22
C ASN A 127 7.67 -21.02 3.15
N ALA A 128 8.05 -20.35 4.23
CA ALA A 128 9.06 -20.81 5.17
C ALA A 128 8.48 -21.61 6.36
N ALA A 129 7.39 -21.12 6.96
CA ALA A 129 6.81 -21.68 8.16
C ALA A 129 5.48 -22.41 7.91
N HIS A 130 4.66 -21.92 7.00
CA HIS A 130 3.31 -22.44 6.74
C HIS A 130 3.29 -23.38 5.53
N ARG A 131 3.98 -24.50 5.65
CA ARG A 131 4.12 -25.49 4.57
C ARG A 131 2.98 -26.51 4.52
N ASP A 132 1.94 -26.27 5.26
CA ASP A 132 0.78 -27.15 5.39
C ASP A 132 -0.30 -26.70 4.38
N ASP A 133 -0.91 -27.65 3.67
CA ASP A 133 -1.97 -27.43 2.68
C ASP A 133 -3.16 -26.62 3.22
N ARG A 134 -3.35 -26.60 4.55
CA ARG A 134 -4.38 -25.83 5.22
C ARG A 134 -4.12 -24.33 5.27
N PHE A 135 -2.90 -23.90 5.00
CA PHE A 135 -2.54 -22.46 5.00
C PHE A 135 -2.76 -21.82 3.62
N GLY A 136 -2.77 -22.59 2.55
CA GLY A 136 -2.84 -22.14 1.17
C GLY A 136 -1.45 -22.07 0.52
N ASP A 137 -1.38 -21.42 -0.64
CA ASP A 137 -0.19 -21.37 -1.52
C ASP A 137 0.48 -19.98 -1.60
N GLU A 138 0.15 -19.07 -0.67
CA GLU A 138 0.84 -17.77 -0.62
C GLU A 138 2.18 -17.84 0.12
N ASP A 139 3.08 -16.93 -0.23
CA ASP A 139 4.34 -16.77 0.49
C ASP A 139 4.08 -16.18 1.88
N ASP A 140 4.77 -16.70 2.90
CA ASP A 140 4.63 -16.24 4.27
C ASP A 140 5.79 -15.36 4.75
N MET A 141 6.84 -15.23 3.94
CA MET A 141 7.96 -14.30 4.12
C MET A 141 8.40 -13.75 2.77
N LEU A 142 8.41 -12.43 2.63
CA LEU A 142 8.89 -11.72 1.44
C LEU A 142 9.81 -10.57 1.85
N PHE A 143 10.94 -10.47 1.17
CA PHE A 143 11.95 -9.42 1.31
C PHE A 143 12.18 -8.77 -0.04
N ILE A 144 11.89 -7.48 -0.14
CA ILE A 144 11.95 -6.74 -1.39
C ILE A 144 12.94 -5.59 -1.25
N THR A 145 13.86 -5.45 -2.21
CA THR A 145 14.70 -4.28 -2.37
C THR A 145 14.34 -3.57 -3.65
N MET A 146 14.12 -2.27 -3.57
CA MET A 146 13.80 -1.38 -4.68
C MET A 146 14.90 -0.34 -4.83
N GLU A 147 15.42 -0.19 -6.04
CA GLU A 147 16.45 0.81 -6.36
C GLU A 147 15.81 1.93 -7.20
N TYR A 148 15.98 3.14 -6.73
CA TYR A 148 15.52 4.37 -7.37
C TYR A 148 16.69 5.11 -8.01
N PRO A 149 16.46 6.08 -8.89
CA PRO A 149 17.50 7.00 -9.37
C PRO A 149 18.27 7.65 -8.21
N ASP A 150 19.49 8.12 -8.51
CA ASP A 150 20.34 8.86 -7.57
C ASP A 150 20.74 8.11 -6.30
N ARG A 151 20.84 6.76 -6.40
CA ARG A 151 21.22 5.88 -5.29
C ARG A 151 20.27 5.96 -4.08
N ARG A 152 18.99 6.14 -4.34
CA ARG A 152 17.95 6.02 -3.34
C ARG A 152 17.41 4.60 -3.31
N TYR A 153 17.04 4.12 -2.15
CA TYR A 153 16.61 2.74 -1.97
C TYR A 153 15.33 2.65 -1.17
N ALA A 154 14.58 1.59 -1.38
CA ALA A 154 13.55 1.18 -0.44
C ALA A 154 13.61 -0.32 -0.19
N VAL A 155 13.20 -0.72 1.00
CA VAL A 155 13.07 -2.12 1.41
C VAL A 155 11.67 -2.35 1.94
N LEU A 156 11.08 -3.47 1.57
CA LEU A 156 9.81 -3.94 2.13
C LEU A 156 9.98 -5.34 2.69
N GLU A 157 9.43 -5.55 3.88
CA GLU A 157 9.30 -6.85 4.51
C GLU A 157 7.83 -7.16 4.72
N TYR A 158 7.39 -8.30 4.17
CA TYR A 158 6.03 -8.78 4.33
C TYR A 158 6.01 -10.19 4.87
N GLY A 159 5.07 -10.47 5.75
CA GLY A 159 4.81 -11.85 6.02
C GLY A 159 3.91 -12.17 7.21
N SER A 160 3.44 -13.40 7.16
CA SER A 160 2.63 -14.05 8.20
C SER A 160 3.44 -15.04 9.05
N ALA A 161 4.76 -15.13 8.85
CA ALA A 161 5.66 -16.03 9.58
C ALA A 161 6.58 -15.32 10.57
N PHE A 162 6.27 -14.11 10.95
CA PHE A 162 7.06 -13.31 11.90
C PHE A 162 6.43 -13.31 13.28
N ARG A 163 7.14 -13.82 14.29
CA ARG A 163 6.68 -13.81 15.69
C ARG A 163 6.73 -12.43 16.33
N TRP A 164 7.66 -11.58 15.88
CA TRP A 164 7.70 -10.18 16.27
C TRP A 164 6.84 -9.38 15.31
N GLN A 165 5.75 -8.84 15.81
CA GLN A 165 4.83 -8.06 15.00
C GLN A 165 5.36 -6.65 14.78
N GLU A 166 5.41 -6.23 13.50
CA GLU A 166 5.79 -4.89 13.10
C GLU A 166 4.89 -4.41 11.96
N HIS A 167 4.52 -3.14 12.02
CA HIS A 167 3.87 -2.47 10.90
C HIS A 167 4.27 -0.99 10.96
N TYR A 168 5.20 -0.59 10.09
CA TYR A 168 5.70 0.78 10.05
C TYR A 168 6.23 1.17 8.67
N LEU A 169 6.39 2.49 8.48
CA LEU A 169 7.18 3.10 7.43
C LEU A 169 8.26 3.96 8.08
N LEU A 170 9.51 3.82 7.64
CA LEU A 170 10.65 4.61 8.10
C LEU A 170 11.32 5.27 6.89
N ILE A 171 11.33 6.59 6.85
CA ILE A 171 11.95 7.39 5.80
C ILE A 171 13.19 8.06 6.37
N GLN A 172 14.31 7.90 5.71
CA GLN A 172 15.57 8.50 6.10
C GLN A 172 16.05 9.48 5.04
N GLY A 173 16.37 10.68 5.45
CA GLY A 173 16.94 11.71 4.62
C GLY A 173 18.31 12.18 5.12
N THR A 174 18.90 13.10 4.39
CA THR A 174 20.25 13.64 4.70
C THR A 174 20.29 14.52 5.95
N ARG A 175 19.15 15.03 6.43
CA ARG A 175 19.04 15.94 7.59
C ARG A 175 18.09 15.49 8.67
N GLY A 176 17.36 14.39 8.45
CA GLY A 176 16.39 13.89 9.41
C GLY A 176 15.74 12.59 8.97
N ALA A 177 14.85 12.10 9.80
CA ALA A 177 14.10 10.87 9.54
C ALA A 177 12.64 11.01 10.00
N ILE A 178 11.75 10.25 9.36
CA ILE A 178 10.35 10.15 9.75
C ILE A 178 10.02 8.68 9.95
N LYS A 179 9.46 8.33 11.10
CA LYS A 179 8.90 7.00 11.35
C LYS A 179 7.38 7.11 11.54
N ILE A 180 6.63 6.34 10.77
CA ILE A 180 5.18 6.18 10.92
C ILE A 180 4.94 4.77 11.46
N ASP A 181 4.61 4.67 12.73
CA ASP A 181 4.34 3.39 13.42
C ASP A 181 2.83 3.12 13.37
N MET A 182 2.45 1.96 12.85
CA MET A 182 1.06 1.55 12.70
C MET A 182 0.59 0.61 13.82
N CYS A 183 1.52 0.07 14.62
CA CYS A 183 1.22 -0.81 15.75
C CYS A 183 1.03 -0.01 17.05
N SER A 184 1.98 0.90 17.34
CA SER A 184 1.85 1.91 18.40
C SER A 184 1.56 3.25 17.74
N CYS A 185 0.36 3.39 17.21
CA CYS A 185 -0.02 4.37 16.23
C CYS A 185 0.49 5.79 16.54
N GLY A 186 1.36 6.30 15.69
CA GLY A 186 1.99 7.62 15.83
C GLY A 186 3.06 7.86 14.76
N MET A 187 3.30 9.11 14.44
CA MET A 187 4.38 9.53 13.55
C MET A 187 5.40 10.35 14.33
N THR A 188 6.67 10.05 14.14
CA THR A 188 7.79 10.79 14.75
C THR A 188 8.68 11.37 13.65
N LEU A 189 8.91 12.67 13.69
CA LEU A 189 9.93 13.39 12.93
C LEU A 189 11.15 13.59 13.82
N LYS A 190 12.32 13.22 13.33
CA LYS A 190 13.61 13.45 14.00
C LYS A 190 14.50 14.30 13.14
N THR A 191 14.93 15.46 13.66
CA THR A 191 15.88 16.38 13.02
C THR A 191 16.95 16.81 14.04
N GLY A 192 18.19 16.32 13.85
CA GLY A 192 19.24 16.50 14.86
C GLY A 192 18.86 15.86 16.19
N GLU A 193 18.86 16.67 17.26
CA GLU A 193 18.49 16.23 18.62
C GLU A 193 16.97 16.42 18.93
N LYS A 194 16.20 16.95 17.98
CA LYS A 194 14.77 17.23 18.19
C LYS A 194 13.91 16.10 17.66
N GLU A 195 12.88 15.78 18.43
CA GLU A 195 11.80 14.87 18.01
C GLU A 195 10.44 15.60 18.12
N GLU A 196 9.65 15.47 17.07
CA GLU A 196 8.28 15.96 17.01
C GLU A 196 7.34 14.80 16.73
N HIS A 197 6.16 14.82 17.37
CA HIS A 197 5.20 13.74 17.27
C HIS A 197 3.90 14.23 16.64
N PHE A 198 3.34 13.43 15.75
CA PHE A 198 2.12 13.72 15.00
C PHE A 198 1.19 12.50 15.04
N LEU A 199 -0.09 12.76 14.84
CA LEU A 199 -1.09 11.70 14.67
C LEU A 199 -0.94 11.02 13.30
N VAL A 200 -1.26 9.73 13.26
CA VAL A 200 -1.37 8.98 12.00
C VAL A 200 -2.76 9.15 11.40
N HIS A 201 -3.79 9.18 12.24
CA HIS A 201 -5.18 9.36 11.82
C HIS A 201 -5.71 10.76 12.15
N ARG A 202 -7.01 10.99 11.98
CA ARG A 202 -7.65 12.32 12.17
C ARG A 202 -7.61 12.79 13.62
N THR A 203 -7.77 11.84 14.54
CA THR A 203 -7.88 12.14 15.97
C THR A 203 -7.01 11.17 16.79
N LYS A 204 -6.68 11.61 17.99
CA LYS A 204 -5.99 10.75 18.97
C LYS A 204 -6.82 9.50 19.33
N GLU A 205 -8.12 9.62 19.34
CA GLU A 205 -9.01 8.49 19.62
C GLU A 205 -8.91 7.41 18.54
N GLU A 206 -8.79 7.81 17.27
CA GLU A 206 -8.56 6.88 16.16
C GLU A 206 -7.18 6.20 16.27
N ASP A 207 -6.13 6.92 16.65
CA ASP A 207 -4.79 6.36 16.88
C ASP A 207 -4.81 5.39 18.08
N ASP A 208 -5.48 5.74 19.15
CA ASP A 208 -5.62 4.89 20.33
C ASP A 208 -6.43 3.62 20.01
N ASP A 209 -7.51 3.72 19.24
CA ASP A 209 -8.31 2.58 18.77
C ASP A 209 -7.46 1.61 17.94
N ARG A 210 -6.66 2.13 17.00
CA ARG A 210 -5.75 1.31 16.21
C ARG A 210 -4.69 0.64 17.06
N THR A 211 -4.05 1.37 17.97
CA THR A 211 -3.05 0.84 18.91
C THR A 211 -3.63 -0.29 19.76
N ARG A 212 -4.84 -0.10 20.28
CA ARG A 212 -5.55 -1.11 21.05
C ARG A 212 -5.78 -2.39 20.26
N ILE A 213 -6.26 -2.26 19.01
CA ILE A 213 -6.52 -3.40 18.13
C ILE A 213 -5.24 -4.19 17.82
N TYR A 214 -4.10 -3.53 17.67
CA TYR A 214 -2.82 -4.22 17.46
C TYR A 214 -2.29 -4.91 18.72
N ARG A 215 -2.63 -4.43 19.91
CA ARG A 215 -2.24 -5.02 21.20
C ARG A 215 -3.15 -6.16 21.64
N GLU A 216 -4.42 -6.02 21.43
CA GLU A 216 -5.42 -7.05 21.73
C GLU A 216 -5.38 -8.10 20.64
N THR A 217 -4.43 -9.01 20.75
CA THR A 217 -4.05 -9.99 19.72
C THR A 217 -5.07 -11.09 19.46
N GLU A 218 -6.16 -11.19 20.17
CA GLU A 218 -7.34 -11.90 19.72
C GLU A 218 -8.00 -11.12 18.58
N ARG A 219 -7.27 -11.01 17.54
CA ARG A 219 -7.83 -10.69 16.25
C ARG A 219 -8.86 -11.77 15.93
N ASP A 220 -10.04 -11.55 16.33
CA ASP A 220 -11.12 -11.84 15.42
C ASP A 220 -10.68 -11.12 14.14
N ASN A 221 -10.05 -11.79 13.19
CA ASN A 221 -9.78 -11.28 11.86
C ASN A 221 -11.01 -10.57 11.34
N GLY A 222 -11.58 -10.00 12.33
CA GLY A 222 -12.79 -9.33 12.39
C GLY A 222 -12.69 -8.11 11.58
N ASN A 223 -12.26 -8.33 10.39
CA ASN A 223 -12.68 -7.47 9.35
C ASN A 223 -14.15 -7.29 9.57
N GLN A 224 -14.45 -6.35 10.39
CA GLN A 224 -15.80 -5.85 10.66
C GLN A 224 -16.40 -5.37 9.34
N PHE A 225 -15.53 -5.17 8.31
CA PHE A 225 -15.86 -4.84 6.95
C PHE A 225 -16.69 -5.91 6.29
N GLY A 226 -17.82 -5.45 5.74
CA GLY A 226 -18.70 -6.30 4.95
C GLY A 226 -19.42 -7.40 5.74
N ARG A 227 -19.29 -7.44 7.07
CA ARG A 227 -20.09 -8.35 7.90
C ARG A 227 -21.38 -7.66 8.35
N PRO A 228 -22.56 -8.16 7.99
CA PRO A 228 -23.81 -7.58 8.43
C PRO A 228 -23.86 -7.41 9.95
N GLY A 229 -24.30 -6.23 10.40
CA GLY A 229 -24.45 -5.92 11.83
C GLY A 229 -23.16 -5.59 12.57
N ARG A 230 -22.01 -5.55 11.92
CA ARG A 230 -20.75 -5.09 12.53
C ARG A 230 -20.33 -3.72 12.00
N LYS A 231 -19.88 -2.84 12.90
CA LYS A 231 -19.31 -1.54 12.53
C LYS A 231 -17.83 -1.69 12.25
N PRO A 232 -17.27 -0.93 11.28
CA PRO A 232 -15.84 -0.85 11.12
C PRO A 232 -15.17 -0.26 12.36
N PHE A 233 -13.87 -0.53 12.53
CA PHE A 233 -13.07 0.15 13.54
C PHE A 233 -13.10 1.66 13.32
N LEU A 234 -13.01 2.44 14.39
CA LEU A 234 -13.12 3.89 14.33
C LEU A 234 -12.09 4.51 13.38
N TRP A 235 -10.81 4.12 13.52
CA TRP A 235 -9.74 4.60 12.65
C TRP A 235 -9.97 4.25 11.17
N LEU A 236 -10.55 3.10 10.91
CA LEU A 236 -10.78 2.60 9.56
C LEU A 236 -11.97 3.30 8.90
N GLN A 237 -13.05 3.55 9.65
CA GLN A 237 -14.15 4.38 9.19
C GLN A 237 -13.65 5.78 8.85
N GLY A 238 -12.81 6.36 9.71
CA GLY A 238 -12.24 7.68 9.50
C GLY A 238 -11.45 7.83 8.21
N ILE A 239 -10.62 6.84 7.87
CA ILE A 239 -9.84 6.87 6.64
C ILE A 239 -10.73 6.75 5.41
N MET A 240 -11.72 5.87 5.45
CA MET A 240 -12.66 5.70 4.33
C MET A 240 -13.46 6.96 4.10
N ASP A 241 -13.89 7.62 5.17
CA ASP A 241 -14.60 8.90 5.06
C ASP A 241 -13.70 9.95 4.36
N GLU A 242 -12.41 10.05 4.75
CA GLU A 242 -11.46 10.97 4.11
C GLU A 242 -11.21 10.63 2.63
N GLU A 243 -11.07 9.35 2.29
CA GLU A 243 -10.86 8.91 0.92
C GLU A 243 -12.07 9.23 0.03
N MET A 244 -13.27 8.95 0.50
CA MET A 244 -14.49 9.20 -0.23
C MET A 244 -14.84 10.70 -0.30
N GLU A 245 -14.55 11.47 0.75
CA GLU A 245 -14.69 12.92 0.75
C GLU A 245 -13.75 13.56 -0.28
N PHE A 246 -12.49 13.10 -0.33
CA PHE A 246 -11.54 13.56 -1.34
C PHE A 246 -12.06 13.32 -2.75
N LEU A 247 -12.49 12.10 -3.08
CA LEU A 247 -13.03 11.77 -4.39
C LEU A 247 -14.26 12.63 -4.73
N ASN A 248 -15.20 12.74 -3.78
CA ASN A 248 -16.38 13.55 -3.97
C ASN A 248 -16.04 15.02 -4.26
N ASN A 249 -15.10 15.60 -3.52
CA ASN A 249 -14.67 16.97 -3.72
C ASN A 249 -14.03 17.18 -5.10
N VAL A 250 -13.19 16.24 -5.55
CA VAL A 250 -12.58 16.26 -6.88
C VAL A 250 -13.65 16.22 -7.98
N LEU A 251 -14.64 15.34 -7.85
CA LEU A 251 -15.73 15.23 -8.81
C LEU A 251 -16.61 16.47 -8.87
N HIS A 252 -16.61 17.31 -7.82
CA HIS A 252 -17.28 18.61 -7.77
C HIS A 252 -16.34 19.80 -8.10
N GLY A 253 -15.17 19.52 -8.66
CA GLY A 253 -14.26 20.54 -9.18
C GLY A 253 -13.28 21.12 -8.17
N ALA A 254 -13.08 20.50 -7.01
CA ALA A 254 -12.02 20.89 -6.10
C ALA A 254 -10.64 20.73 -6.77
N PRO A 255 -9.70 21.65 -6.54
CA PRO A 255 -8.34 21.54 -7.08
C PRO A 255 -7.62 20.34 -6.45
N VAL A 256 -6.81 19.67 -7.26
CA VAL A 256 -5.98 18.53 -6.83
C VAL A 256 -4.51 18.94 -6.92
N THR A 257 -3.74 18.63 -5.89
CA THR A 257 -2.29 18.85 -5.93
C THR A 257 -1.60 17.78 -6.77
N ASP A 258 -0.47 18.13 -7.38
CA ASP A 258 0.26 17.25 -8.30
C ASP A 258 0.60 15.88 -7.68
N GLU A 259 0.81 15.85 -6.38
CA GLU A 259 1.13 14.60 -5.65
C GLU A 259 -0.02 13.58 -5.63
N PHE A 260 -1.30 14.04 -5.75
CA PHE A 260 -2.47 13.18 -5.79
C PHE A 260 -2.99 12.88 -7.20
N LEU A 261 -2.48 13.57 -8.24
CA LEU A 261 -2.88 13.30 -9.61
C LEU A 261 -2.68 11.84 -10.04
N PRO A 262 -1.54 11.16 -9.70
CA PRO A 262 -1.35 9.77 -10.07
C PRO A 262 -2.43 8.82 -9.50
N LEU A 263 -3.01 9.17 -8.35
CA LEU A 263 -4.08 8.39 -7.74
C LEU A 263 -5.38 8.45 -8.56
N LEU A 264 -5.67 9.61 -9.15
CA LEU A 264 -6.91 9.88 -9.91
C LEU A 264 -6.82 9.52 -11.40
N THR A 265 -5.61 9.39 -11.92
CA THR A 265 -5.34 9.02 -13.32
C THR A 265 -5.09 7.53 -13.50
N GLY A 266 -5.06 6.76 -12.41
CA GLY A 266 -4.69 5.35 -12.41
C GLY A 266 -3.17 5.11 -12.52
N GLU A 267 -2.34 6.14 -12.59
CA GLU A 267 -0.88 5.99 -12.66
C GLU A 267 -0.32 5.32 -11.40
N ALA A 268 -0.80 5.68 -10.21
CA ALA A 268 -0.41 5.04 -8.96
C ALA A 268 -0.72 3.53 -9.00
N ALA A 269 -1.91 3.15 -9.49
CA ALA A 269 -2.28 1.74 -9.67
C ALA A 269 -1.34 1.01 -10.65
N ARG A 270 -1.05 1.61 -11.81
CA ARG A 270 -0.12 1.05 -12.80
C ARG A 270 1.26 0.82 -12.23
N ASN A 271 1.78 1.82 -11.50
CA ASN A 271 3.10 1.76 -10.89
C ASN A 271 3.19 0.67 -9.83
N SER A 272 2.16 0.55 -8.98
CA SER A 272 2.13 -0.45 -7.92
C SER A 272 2.01 -1.87 -8.47
N ILE A 273 1.14 -2.10 -9.47
CA ILE A 273 1.00 -3.41 -10.09
C ILE A 273 2.24 -3.77 -10.92
N ALA A 274 2.81 -2.82 -11.68
CA ALA A 274 4.05 -3.07 -12.42
C ALA A 274 5.21 -3.48 -11.48
N THR A 275 5.31 -2.81 -10.33
CA THR A 275 6.33 -3.14 -9.33
C THR A 275 6.08 -4.50 -8.70
N ALA A 276 4.82 -4.85 -8.41
CA ALA A 276 4.45 -6.17 -7.89
C ALA A 276 4.75 -7.30 -8.89
N ASP A 277 4.46 -7.07 -10.19
CA ASP A 277 4.79 -8.01 -11.27
C ASP A 277 6.31 -8.18 -11.41
N ALA A 278 7.07 -7.08 -11.35
CA ALA A 278 8.53 -7.12 -11.39
C ALA A 278 9.12 -7.87 -10.19
N CYS A 279 8.58 -7.68 -8.99
CA CYS A 279 8.95 -8.43 -7.80
C CYS A 279 8.66 -9.93 -7.95
N THR A 280 7.48 -10.28 -8.45
CA THR A 280 7.09 -11.66 -8.71
C THR A 280 8.01 -12.33 -9.74
N LEU A 281 8.36 -11.61 -10.79
CA LEU A 281 9.32 -12.07 -11.80
C LEU A 281 10.73 -12.24 -11.20
N SER A 282 11.16 -11.31 -10.34
CA SER A 282 12.44 -11.39 -9.63
C SER A 282 12.54 -12.63 -8.76
N LEU A 283 11.50 -12.92 -7.98
CA LEU A 283 11.44 -14.12 -7.14
C LEU A 283 11.47 -15.40 -7.98
N LYS A 284 10.74 -15.42 -9.10
CA LYS A 284 10.63 -16.58 -9.99
C LYS A 284 11.95 -16.89 -10.72
N GLU A 285 12.66 -15.84 -11.14
CA GLU A 285 13.87 -15.97 -11.96
C GLU A 285 15.17 -15.82 -11.17
N ASP A 286 15.08 -15.57 -9.86
CA ASP A 286 16.20 -15.38 -8.93
C ASP A 286 17.21 -14.32 -9.45
N ARG A 287 16.67 -13.17 -9.88
CA ARG A 287 17.45 -12.07 -10.43
C ARG A 287 16.84 -10.70 -10.16
N LYS A 288 17.66 -9.67 -10.31
CA LYS A 288 17.19 -8.29 -10.38
C LYS A 288 16.37 -8.09 -11.67
N VAL A 289 15.24 -7.40 -11.56
CA VAL A 289 14.33 -7.07 -12.66
C VAL A 289 14.21 -5.55 -12.81
N LYS A 290 14.29 -5.06 -14.05
CA LYS A 290 14.00 -3.66 -14.37
C LYS A 290 12.49 -3.47 -14.57
N LEU A 291 11.92 -2.38 -14.05
CA LEU A 291 10.50 -2.08 -14.29
C LEU A 291 10.17 -1.95 -15.78
N SER A 292 11.10 -1.46 -16.59
CA SER A 292 10.95 -1.39 -18.04
C SER A 292 10.75 -2.75 -18.72
N GLU A 293 11.01 -3.86 -18.07
CA GLU A 293 10.69 -5.19 -18.58
C GLU A 293 9.18 -5.49 -18.49
N ILE A 294 8.49 -4.90 -17.54
CA ILE A 294 7.05 -5.04 -17.30
C ILE A 294 6.26 -3.96 -18.04
N MET A 295 6.70 -2.71 -17.98
CA MET A 295 5.99 -1.53 -18.48
C MET A 295 6.21 -1.31 -20.00
N LYS A 296 6.09 -2.35 -20.79
CA LYS A 296 6.25 -2.30 -22.26
C LYS A 296 4.99 -1.85 -22.98
#